data_58a2fadbfdcac98880867db4c3388ec2
#
_entry.id   58a2fadbfdcac98880867db4c3388ec2
#
_cell.length_a   1.000
_cell.length_b   1.000
_cell.length_c   1.000
_cell.angle_alpha   90.00
_cell.angle_beta   90.00
_cell.angle_gamma   90.00
#
_symmetry.space_group_name_H-M   'P 1'
#
loop_
_entity.id
_entity.type
_entity.pdbx_description
1 polymer ?
#
loop_
_entity_poly.entity_id
_entity_poly.type
_entity_poly.pdbx_seq_one_letter_code
_entity_poly.pdbx_strand_id
1 'polypeptide(L)'
;MEIQINTLAAETFLALYSSAGWEPPCIGQIETALQNSIAAFTAYDGGRAVGMVRLIGDGGMSFYIKDFAVIPEYRSKGVGTLLLRALEAYIRGRIPADWAVSLELISTIEAVPFYKKTGFEERPCEWDGPGMFKMLRPEGKGENDGIS
;
A
#
# COMPACT_ATOMS: atom_id res chain seq x y z
N MET A 1 5.43 9.03 -17.86
CA MET A 1 5.02 8.54 -16.52
C MET A 1 6.17 8.76 -15.54
N GLU A 2 5.91 9.47 -14.47
CA GLU A 2 6.91 9.82 -13.48
C GLU A 2 6.50 9.27 -12.11
N ILE A 3 7.46 8.68 -11.38
CA ILE A 3 7.23 8.22 -10.01
C ILE A 3 7.91 9.22 -9.07
N GLN A 4 7.13 9.79 -8.16
CA GLN A 4 7.65 10.67 -7.12
C GLN A 4 7.55 9.98 -5.76
N ILE A 5 8.51 10.27 -4.89
CA ILE A 5 8.61 9.65 -3.57
C ILE A 5 8.41 10.74 -2.52
N ASN A 6 7.49 10.49 -1.58
CA ASN A 6 7.22 11.35 -0.43
C ASN A 6 6.71 12.75 -0.78
N THR A 7 6.01 12.87 -1.91
CA THR A 7 5.36 14.13 -2.31
C THR A 7 3.84 14.06 -2.28
N LEU A 8 3.28 12.93 -1.83
CA LEU A 8 1.84 12.68 -1.84
C LEU A 8 1.14 13.51 -0.76
N ALA A 9 0.31 14.45 -1.20
CA ALA A 9 -0.53 15.24 -0.30
C ALA A 9 -1.74 14.42 0.14
N ALA A 10 -2.26 14.75 1.33
CA ALA A 10 -3.42 14.03 1.89
C ALA A 10 -4.65 14.12 0.99
N GLU A 11 -4.87 15.26 0.34
CA GLU A 11 -6.01 15.44 -0.56
C GLU A 11 -5.89 14.55 -1.81
N THR A 12 -4.68 14.43 -2.34
CA THR A 12 -4.41 13.54 -3.49
C THR A 12 -4.58 12.09 -3.08
N PHE A 13 -4.08 11.72 -1.89
CA PHE A 13 -4.29 10.38 -1.33
C PHE A 13 -5.79 10.07 -1.24
N LEU A 14 -6.56 10.99 -0.68
CA LEU A 14 -8.01 10.82 -0.52
C LEU A 14 -8.68 10.57 -1.86
N ALA A 15 -8.33 11.34 -2.88
CA ALA A 15 -8.91 11.20 -4.21
C ALA A 15 -8.56 9.84 -4.83
N LEU A 16 -7.31 9.41 -4.73
CA LEU A 16 -6.88 8.11 -5.26
C LEU A 16 -7.51 6.94 -4.49
N TYR A 17 -7.58 7.06 -3.18
CA TYR A 17 -8.22 6.05 -2.31
C TYR A 17 -9.68 5.87 -2.67
N SER A 18 -10.40 6.99 -2.81
CA SER A 18 -11.81 6.97 -3.20
C SER A 18 -12.02 6.41 -4.60
N SER A 19 -11.09 6.64 -5.52
CA SER A 19 -11.19 6.13 -6.89
C SER A 19 -11.14 4.60 -6.96
N ALA A 20 -10.60 3.96 -5.93
CA ALA A 20 -10.59 2.50 -5.82
C ALA A 20 -11.91 1.94 -5.28
N GLY A 21 -12.85 2.80 -4.92
CA GLY A 21 -14.12 2.41 -4.31
C GLY A 21 -14.02 2.20 -2.80
N TRP A 22 -12.93 2.62 -2.20
CA TRP A 22 -12.73 2.47 -0.76
C TRP A 22 -13.23 3.70 -0.02
N GLU A 23 -13.83 3.50 1.14
CA GLU A 23 -14.29 4.58 2.00
C GLU A 23 -13.09 5.21 2.71
N PRO A 24 -12.76 6.48 2.44
CA PRO A 24 -11.56 7.08 3.01
C PRO A 24 -11.74 7.46 4.48
N PRO A 25 -10.66 7.40 5.27
CA PRO A 25 -10.65 7.99 6.60
C PRO A 25 -10.62 9.52 6.50
N CYS A 26 -10.73 10.21 7.64
CA CYS A 26 -10.67 11.68 7.64
C CYS A 26 -9.26 12.18 7.27
N ILE A 27 -9.19 13.43 6.82
CA ILE A 27 -7.93 14.04 6.37
C ILE A 27 -6.84 14.00 7.47
N GLY A 28 -7.19 14.28 8.71
CA GLY A 28 -6.22 14.25 9.81
C GLY A 28 -5.61 12.87 10.02
N GLN A 29 -6.41 11.83 9.85
CA GLN A 29 -5.93 10.45 9.95
C GLN A 29 -4.99 10.11 8.79
N ILE A 30 -5.32 10.56 7.58
CA ILE A 30 -4.47 10.38 6.39
C ILE A 30 -3.13 11.08 6.59
N GLU A 31 -3.16 12.34 7.05
CA GLU A 31 -1.93 13.11 7.30
C GLU A 31 -1.01 12.41 8.29
N THR A 32 -1.57 11.92 9.39
CA THR A 32 -0.80 11.17 10.39
C THR A 32 -0.19 9.90 9.78
N ALA A 33 -0.98 9.16 9.00
CA ALA A 33 -0.49 7.94 8.36
C ALA A 33 0.64 8.22 7.38
N LEU A 34 0.51 9.27 6.55
CA LEU A 34 1.56 9.63 5.59
C LEU A 34 2.85 10.06 6.29
N GLN A 35 2.74 10.86 7.36
CA GLN A 35 3.90 11.30 8.13
C GLN A 35 4.67 10.16 8.77
N ASN A 36 3.99 9.08 9.12
CA ASN A 36 4.59 7.94 9.82
C ASN A 36 4.85 6.74 8.90
N SER A 37 4.63 6.88 7.61
CA SER A 37 5.00 5.87 6.63
C SER A 37 6.50 5.90 6.38
N ILE A 38 7.08 4.75 6.01
CA ILE A 38 8.48 4.72 5.57
C ILE A 38 8.62 5.56 4.31
N ALA A 39 7.71 5.37 3.36
CA ALA A 39 7.68 6.14 2.12
C ALA A 39 6.31 6.03 1.46
N ALA A 40 5.98 6.99 0.62
CA ALA A 40 4.82 6.94 -0.25
C ALA A 40 5.25 7.23 -1.68
N PHE A 41 4.75 6.46 -2.62
CA PHE A 41 5.13 6.53 -4.03
C PHE A 41 3.91 6.94 -4.84
N THR A 42 4.06 7.91 -5.71
CA THR A 42 2.97 8.42 -6.53
C THR A 42 3.37 8.42 -7.99
N ALA A 43 2.52 7.88 -8.83
CA ALA A 43 2.71 7.91 -10.28
C ALA A 43 1.97 9.10 -10.87
N TYR A 44 2.67 9.87 -11.68
CA TYR A 44 2.12 11.05 -12.36
C TYR A 44 2.19 10.86 -13.88
N ASP A 45 1.13 11.24 -14.54
CA ASP A 45 1.09 11.38 -16.00
C ASP A 45 0.75 12.81 -16.33
N GLY A 46 1.73 13.56 -16.84
CA GLY A 46 1.57 14.97 -17.19
C GLY A 46 1.09 15.83 -16.03
N GLY A 47 1.55 15.56 -14.83
CA GLY A 47 1.15 16.32 -13.63
C GLY A 47 -0.13 15.83 -12.95
N ARG A 48 -0.82 14.84 -13.53
CA ARG A 48 -1.98 14.21 -12.90
C ARG A 48 -1.54 12.99 -12.12
N ALA A 49 -1.91 12.93 -10.85
CA ALA A 49 -1.67 11.73 -10.03
C ALA A 49 -2.61 10.60 -10.48
N VAL A 50 -2.04 9.47 -10.89
CA VAL A 50 -2.81 8.36 -11.46
C VAL A 50 -2.68 7.07 -10.67
N GLY A 51 -1.78 7.02 -9.70
CA GLY A 51 -1.61 5.86 -8.84
C GLY A 51 -0.75 6.17 -7.63
N MET A 52 -0.86 5.35 -6.61
CA MET A 52 -0.10 5.48 -5.38
C MET A 52 0.13 4.15 -4.71
N VAL A 53 1.14 4.09 -3.86
CA VAL A 53 1.35 2.99 -2.93
C VAL A 53 2.08 3.53 -1.70
N ARG A 54 1.70 3.04 -0.52
CA ARG A 54 2.32 3.44 0.74
C ARG A 54 3.09 2.27 1.33
N LEU A 55 4.28 2.56 1.86
CA LEU A 55 5.16 1.57 2.48
C LEU A 55 5.27 1.84 3.97
N ILE A 56 4.92 0.87 4.79
CA ILE A 56 5.08 0.92 6.24
C ILE A 56 5.96 -0.23 6.71
N GLY A 57 6.42 -0.18 7.95
CA GLY A 57 7.23 -1.24 8.54
C GLY A 57 8.23 -0.71 9.55
N ASP A 58 9.13 -1.58 9.96
CA ASP A 58 10.14 -1.25 10.97
C ASP A 58 11.51 -0.86 10.37
N GLY A 59 11.64 -0.95 9.05
CA GLY A 59 12.90 -0.64 8.37
C GLY A 59 13.98 -1.70 8.52
N GLY A 60 13.70 -2.77 9.21
CA GLY A 60 14.69 -3.81 9.52
C GLY A 60 14.27 -5.20 9.10
N MET A 61 13.15 -5.67 9.60
CA MET A 61 12.70 -7.04 9.34
C MET A 61 11.49 -7.10 8.43
N SER A 62 10.59 -6.15 8.56
CA SER A 62 9.25 -6.26 8.00
C SER A 62 8.84 -4.97 7.30
N PHE A 63 8.42 -5.11 6.07
CA PHE A 63 7.85 -4.04 5.27
C PHE A 63 6.46 -4.45 4.80
N TYR A 64 5.54 -3.50 4.74
CA TYR A 64 4.15 -3.79 4.42
C TYR A 64 3.63 -2.77 3.41
N ILE A 65 3.05 -3.27 2.33
CA ILE A 65 2.43 -2.44 1.29
C ILE A 65 0.99 -2.14 1.68
N LYS A 66 0.63 -0.86 1.64
CA LYS A 66 -0.72 -0.40 1.92
C LYS A 66 -1.19 0.56 0.83
N ASP A 67 -2.51 0.61 0.66
CA ASP A 67 -3.16 1.63 -0.15
C ASP A 67 -2.61 1.71 -1.57
N PHE A 68 -2.43 0.55 -2.19
CA PHE A 68 -1.95 0.44 -3.56
C PHE A 68 -3.15 0.63 -4.50
N ALA A 69 -3.22 1.80 -5.11
CA ALA A 69 -4.35 2.16 -5.96
C ALA A 69 -3.88 2.77 -7.28
N VAL A 70 -4.54 2.40 -8.37
CA VAL A 70 -4.37 3.01 -9.68
C VAL A 70 -5.77 3.40 -10.15
N ILE A 71 -5.93 4.64 -10.64
CA ILE A 71 -7.24 5.09 -11.10
C ILE A 71 -7.74 4.21 -12.26
N PRO A 72 -9.08 4.04 -12.39
CA PRO A 72 -9.62 3.08 -13.37
C PRO A 72 -9.10 3.25 -14.79
N GLU A 73 -8.97 4.48 -15.27
CA GLU A 73 -8.53 4.75 -16.65
C GLU A 73 -7.09 4.32 -16.93
N TYR A 74 -6.29 4.12 -15.88
CA TYR A 74 -4.87 3.76 -16.02
C TYR A 74 -4.58 2.32 -15.60
N ARG A 75 -5.61 1.54 -15.26
CA ARG A 75 -5.43 0.13 -14.94
C ARG A 75 -5.01 -0.65 -16.18
N SER A 76 -4.26 -1.73 -15.95
CA SER A 76 -3.73 -2.59 -17.01
C SER A 76 -2.81 -1.88 -18.01
N LYS A 77 -2.22 -0.76 -17.60
CA LYS A 77 -1.27 0.03 -18.43
C LYS A 77 0.13 0.05 -17.84
N GLY A 78 0.42 -0.82 -16.88
CA GLY A 78 1.75 -0.95 -16.30
C GLY A 78 2.08 0.01 -15.15
N VAL A 79 1.13 0.84 -14.72
CA VAL A 79 1.36 1.80 -13.63
C VAL A 79 1.67 1.08 -12.32
N GLY A 80 0.90 0.04 -12.00
CA GLY A 80 1.15 -0.76 -10.80
C GLY A 80 2.52 -1.38 -10.77
N THR A 81 2.98 -1.88 -11.92
CA THR A 81 4.31 -2.46 -12.04
C THR A 81 5.40 -1.42 -11.80
N LEU A 82 5.24 -0.20 -12.34
CA LEU A 82 6.20 0.88 -12.11
C LEU A 82 6.28 1.27 -10.64
N LEU A 83 5.12 1.40 -9.99
CA LEU A 83 5.05 1.73 -8.57
C LEU A 83 5.72 0.65 -7.72
N LEU A 84 5.43 -0.61 -7.99
CA LEU A 84 6.01 -1.72 -7.22
C LEU A 84 7.52 -1.81 -7.42
N ARG A 85 8.01 -1.64 -8.63
CA ARG A 85 9.45 -1.62 -8.90
C ARG A 85 10.15 -0.49 -8.17
N ALA A 86 9.55 0.69 -8.14
CA ALA A 86 10.11 1.83 -7.43
C ALA A 86 10.18 1.56 -5.92
N LEU A 87 9.14 0.95 -5.37
CA LEU A 87 9.07 0.59 -3.96
C LEU A 87 10.14 -0.46 -3.61
N GLU A 88 10.26 -1.51 -4.41
CA GLU A 88 11.26 -2.56 -4.15
C GLU A 88 12.69 -2.02 -4.29
N ALA A 89 12.93 -1.17 -5.28
CA ALA A 89 14.23 -0.53 -5.43
C ALA A 89 14.57 0.36 -4.23
N TYR A 90 13.57 1.06 -3.70
CA TYR A 90 13.73 1.88 -2.50
C TYR A 90 14.18 1.04 -1.29
N ILE A 91 13.54 -0.10 -1.07
CA ILE A 91 13.92 -1.01 0.01
C ILE A 91 15.34 -1.53 -0.21
N ARG A 92 15.62 -2.08 -1.40
CA ARG A 92 16.93 -2.68 -1.71
C ARG A 92 18.06 -1.69 -1.56
N GLY A 93 17.84 -0.43 -1.86
CA GLY A 93 18.85 0.62 -1.72
C GLY A 93 19.14 1.04 -0.28
N ARG A 94 18.34 0.60 0.68
CA ARG A 94 18.43 1.03 2.08
C ARG A 94 18.79 -0.06 3.06
N ILE A 95 18.77 -1.31 2.64
CA ILE A 95 19.12 -2.41 3.53
C ILE A 95 20.56 -2.86 3.27
N PRO A 96 21.29 -3.28 4.32
CA PRO A 96 22.61 -3.87 4.15
C PRO A 96 22.59 -5.12 3.26
N ALA A 97 23.70 -5.39 2.59
CA ALA A 97 23.79 -6.46 1.62
C ALA A 97 23.53 -7.86 2.17
N ASP A 98 23.76 -8.05 3.48
CA ASP A 98 23.57 -9.34 4.14
C ASP A 98 22.18 -9.51 4.79
N TRP A 99 21.27 -8.54 4.60
CA TRP A 99 19.93 -8.64 5.15
C TRP A 99 18.97 -9.22 4.12
N ALA A 100 18.02 -10.02 4.62
CA ALA A 100 16.82 -10.40 3.91
C ALA A 100 15.63 -9.87 4.73
N VAL A 101 14.69 -9.22 4.04
CA VAL A 101 13.53 -8.62 4.70
C VAL A 101 12.25 -9.17 4.07
N SER A 102 11.17 -9.21 4.85
CA SER A 102 9.89 -9.58 4.30
C SER A 102 9.17 -8.35 3.75
N LEU A 103 8.52 -8.51 2.59
CA LEU A 103 7.61 -7.53 2.01
C LEU A 103 6.25 -8.18 1.91
N GLU A 104 5.28 -7.65 2.63
CA GLU A 104 3.98 -8.26 2.81
C GLU A 104 2.86 -7.32 2.40
N LEU A 105 1.69 -7.88 2.10
CA LEU A 105 0.49 -7.12 1.80
C LEU A 105 -0.74 -8.00 1.97
N ILE A 106 -1.90 -7.36 2.04
CA ILE A 106 -3.19 -8.02 1.85
C ILE A 106 -3.73 -7.55 0.51
N SER A 107 -3.95 -8.47 -0.40
CA SER A 107 -4.44 -8.16 -1.74
C SER A 107 -5.96 -7.98 -1.75
N THR A 108 -6.44 -7.06 -2.58
CA THR A 108 -7.84 -7.18 -3.02
C THR A 108 -7.98 -8.46 -3.82
N ILE A 109 -9.20 -8.98 -3.90
CA ILE A 109 -9.45 -10.25 -4.59
C ILE A 109 -9.00 -10.16 -6.05
N GLU A 110 -9.30 -9.05 -6.72
CA GLU A 110 -9.01 -8.87 -8.15
C GLU A 110 -7.52 -8.71 -8.44
N ALA A 111 -6.73 -8.23 -7.48
CA ALA A 111 -5.31 -7.95 -7.70
C ALA A 111 -4.40 -9.16 -7.47
N VAL A 112 -4.93 -10.27 -6.97
CA VAL A 112 -4.11 -11.46 -6.70
C VAL A 112 -3.25 -11.89 -7.88
N PRO A 113 -3.78 -11.98 -9.13
CA PRO A 113 -2.94 -12.36 -10.27
C PRO A 113 -1.78 -11.41 -10.51
N PHE A 114 -1.97 -10.12 -10.30
CA PHE A 114 -0.91 -9.12 -10.46
C PHE A 114 0.23 -9.39 -9.47
N TYR A 115 -0.10 -9.60 -8.20
CA TYR A 115 0.93 -9.84 -7.19
C TYR A 115 1.66 -11.17 -7.42
N LYS A 116 0.95 -12.22 -7.81
CA LYS A 116 1.59 -13.50 -8.12
C LYS A 116 2.59 -13.38 -9.26
N LYS A 117 2.28 -12.62 -10.29
CA LYS A 117 3.20 -12.38 -11.41
C LYS A 117 4.45 -11.63 -10.98
N THR A 118 4.37 -10.86 -9.90
CA THR A 118 5.49 -10.06 -9.41
C THR A 118 6.25 -10.75 -8.29
N GLY A 119 5.98 -12.02 -8.02
CA GLY A 119 6.77 -12.85 -7.13
C GLY A 119 6.19 -13.05 -5.73
N PHE A 120 5.00 -12.53 -5.46
CA PHE A 120 4.36 -12.74 -4.16
C PHE A 120 3.71 -14.12 -4.11
N GLU A 121 3.82 -14.76 -2.95
CA GLU A 121 3.12 -16.01 -2.65
C GLU A 121 1.89 -15.72 -1.82
N GLU A 122 0.80 -16.46 -2.10
CA GLU A 122 -0.44 -16.30 -1.34
C GLU A 122 -0.34 -16.96 0.03
N ARG A 123 -1.04 -16.36 0.99
CA ARG A 123 -1.37 -16.98 2.28
C ARG A 123 -2.89 -17.21 2.36
N PRO A 124 -3.38 -18.29 2.95
CA PRO A 124 -2.61 -19.36 3.59
C PRO A 124 -1.86 -20.23 2.60
N CYS A 125 -0.79 -20.84 3.07
CA CYS A 125 0.01 -21.75 2.29
C CYS A 125 0.48 -22.90 3.20
N GLU A 126 1.39 -23.73 2.72
CA GLU A 126 1.83 -24.92 3.46
C GLU A 126 2.43 -24.57 4.84
N TRP A 127 3.09 -23.41 4.94
CA TRP A 127 3.80 -23.01 6.16
C TRP A 127 3.21 -21.79 6.87
N ASP A 128 2.14 -21.19 6.31
CA ASP A 128 1.54 -19.98 6.90
C ASP A 128 0.02 -20.02 6.85
N GLY A 129 -0.60 -19.52 7.92
CA GLY A 129 -2.05 -19.33 7.97
C GLY A 129 -2.50 -18.06 7.24
N PRO A 130 -3.80 -17.77 7.25
CA PRO A 130 -4.34 -16.59 6.60
C PRO A 130 -4.00 -15.30 7.34
N GLY A 131 -3.99 -14.20 6.62
CA GLY A 131 -3.98 -12.87 7.22
C GLY A 131 -5.29 -12.64 7.99
N MET A 132 -5.21 -11.86 9.07
CA MET A 132 -6.37 -11.57 9.92
C MET A 132 -6.37 -10.10 10.31
N PHE A 133 -7.55 -9.54 10.56
CA PHE A 133 -7.65 -8.14 10.98
C PHE A 133 -8.84 -7.93 11.90
N LYS A 134 -8.82 -6.82 12.63
CA LYS A 134 -10.03 -6.28 13.27
C LYS A 134 -9.91 -4.75 13.34
N MET A 135 -11.03 -4.08 13.34
CA MET A 135 -11.08 -2.63 13.52
C MET A 135 -11.18 -2.29 15.00
N LEU A 136 -10.41 -1.30 15.42
CA LEU A 136 -10.45 -0.80 16.78
C LEU A 136 -10.92 0.65 16.77
N ARG A 137 -11.77 0.99 17.73
CA ARG A 137 -12.24 2.34 17.97
C ARG A 137 -11.89 2.75 19.39
N PRO A 138 -11.86 4.06 19.67
CA PRO A 138 -11.62 4.49 21.05
C PRO A 138 -12.64 3.84 21.99
N GLU A 139 -12.23 3.58 23.21
CA GLU A 139 -13.09 3.00 24.22
C GLU A 139 -14.35 3.84 24.40
N GLY A 140 -15.51 3.19 24.53
CA GLY A 140 -16.78 3.87 24.63
C GLY A 140 -17.41 4.27 23.32
N LYS A 141 -16.76 4.02 22.18
CA LYS A 141 -17.30 4.31 20.85
C LYS A 141 -17.92 3.10 20.17
N GLY A 142 -18.17 2.05 20.92
CA GLY A 142 -18.75 0.84 20.36
C GLY A 142 -17.83 0.20 19.35
N GLU A 143 -16.97 -0.67 19.80
CA GLU A 143 -16.19 -1.46 18.88
C GLU A 143 -17.13 -2.24 17.99
N ASN A 144 -16.67 -2.58 16.80
CA ASN A 144 -17.52 -3.30 15.89
C ASN A 144 -17.68 -4.75 16.33
N ASP A 145 -18.66 -4.96 17.18
CA ASP A 145 -18.93 -6.30 17.71
C ASP A 145 -19.44 -7.24 16.64
N GLY A 146 -19.91 -6.72 15.54
CA GLY A 146 -20.32 -7.53 14.40
C GLY A 146 -19.21 -8.27 13.75
N ILE A 147 -17.98 -7.99 14.12
CA ILE A 147 -16.81 -8.70 13.60
C ILE A 147 -16.66 -10.07 14.25
N SER A 148 -17.18 -10.20 15.42
CA SER A 148 -17.03 -11.45 16.17
C SER A 148 -17.60 -12.66 15.44
#